data_f90c2f67402e3875e9c8657824821245
#
_entry.id   f90c2f67402e3875e9c8657824821245
#
_cell.length_a   1.000
_cell.length_b   1.000
_cell.length_c   1.000
_cell.angle_alpha   90.00
_cell.angle_beta   90.00
_cell.angle_gamma   90.00
#
_symmetry.space_group_name_H-M   'P 1'
#
loop_
_entity.id
_entity.type
_entity.pdbx_description
1 polymer ?
#
loop_
_entity_poly.entity_id
_entity_poly.type
_entity_poly.pdbx_seq_one_letter_code
_entity_poly.pdbx_strand_id
1 'polypeptide(L)'
;MPLVAESVIDRRRLNRRVTIWRIAAVALGVLFLGTLLLGDQEVTGSAGILPHVARVTVDGVITDDRKMQELLERVAKADQVKAVILDINSPGGTTTGGEAMYDAVRRLAEKKPEVAVCGTLATSAA
;
A
#
# COMPACT_ATOMS: atom_id res chain seq x y z
N MET A 1 21.46 28.91 57.93
CA MET A 1 21.51 29.14 56.48
C MET A 1 21.34 27.80 55.73
N PRO A 2 20.13 27.41 55.39
CA PRO A 2 19.92 26.17 54.60
C PRO A 2 19.19 26.45 53.25
N LEU A 3 19.51 27.56 52.56
CA LEU A 3 18.76 27.91 51.31
C LEU A 3 19.46 27.52 50.01
N VAL A 4 20.65 26.94 50.07
CA VAL A 4 21.42 26.61 48.84
C VAL A 4 21.21 25.16 48.38
N ALA A 5 20.80 24.26 49.27
CA ALA A 5 20.62 22.84 48.95
C ALA A 5 19.34 22.53 48.20
N GLU A 6 18.28 23.32 48.40
CA GLU A 6 16.97 23.09 47.79
C GLU A 6 16.94 23.46 46.29
N SER A 7 17.70 24.47 45.88
CA SER A 7 17.78 24.93 44.51
C SER A 7 18.51 23.96 43.56
N VAL A 8 19.38 23.11 44.07
CA VAL A 8 20.17 22.13 43.28
C VAL A 8 19.34 20.86 42.98
N ILE A 9 18.46 20.48 43.90
CA ILE A 9 17.59 19.30 43.74
C ILE A 9 16.47 19.57 42.72
N ASP A 10 15.96 20.76 42.70
CA ASP A 10 14.85 21.16 41.80
C ASP A 10 15.33 21.26 40.34
N ARG A 11 16.53 21.76 40.09
CA ARG A 11 17.15 21.78 38.75
C ARG A 11 17.38 20.39 38.14
N ARG A 12 17.70 19.39 38.96
CA ARG A 12 17.90 18.02 38.49
C ARG A 12 16.56 17.35 38.10
N ARG A 13 15.48 17.65 38.81
CA ARG A 13 14.13 17.13 38.48
C ARG A 13 13.57 17.78 37.24
N LEU A 14 13.76 19.08 37.03
CA LEU A 14 13.35 19.82 35.84
C LEU A 14 14.13 19.36 34.62
N ASN A 15 15.44 19.22 34.71
CA ASN A 15 16.27 18.74 33.61
C ASN A 15 15.90 17.29 33.19
N ARG A 16 15.57 16.42 34.15
CA ARG A 16 15.13 15.05 33.86
C ARG A 16 13.80 15.04 33.08
N ARG A 17 12.85 15.88 33.45
CA ARG A 17 11.57 16.03 32.72
C ARG A 17 11.81 16.54 31.32
N VAL A 18 12.61 17.59 31.16
CA VAL A 18 12.94 18.14 29.83
C VAL A 18 13.68 17.11 28.95
N THR A 19 14.58 16.32 29.52
CA THR A 19 15.28 15.26 28.77
C THR A 19 14.33 14.15 28.34
N ILE A 20 13.40 13.73 29.21
CA ILE A 20 12.39 12.73 28.87
C ILE A 20 11.46 13.24 27.73
N TRP A 21 11.02 14.50 27.80
CA TRP A 21 10.21 15.10 26.75
C TRP A 21 10.96 15.25 25.42
N ARG A 22 12.26 15.55 25.46
CA ARG A 22 13.10 15.60 24.25
C ARG A 22 13.27 14.23 23.62
N ILE A 23 13.50 13.20 24.43
CA ILE A 23 13.61 11.81 23.94
C ILE A 23 12.26 11.35 23.35
N ALA A 24 11.16 11.64 24.03
CA ALA A 24 9.81 11.31 23.54
C ALA A 24 9.48 12.03 22.22
N ALA A 25 9.85 13.30 22.09
CA ALA A 25 9.65 14.07 20.86
C ALA A 25 10.49 13.53 19.70
N VAL A 26 11.75 13.15 19.96
CA VAL A 26 12.63 12.54 18.95
C VAL A 26 12.09 11.16 18.54
N ALA A 27 11.67 10.34 19.51
CA ALA A 27 11.09 9.03 19.22
C ALA A 27 9.79 9.12 18.39
N LEU A 28 8.90 10.07 18.72
CA LEU A 28 7.71 10.36 17.95
C LEU A 28 8.04 10.88 16.54
N GLY A 29 9.05 11.74 16.42
CA GLY A 29 9.51 12.25 15.12
C GLY A 29 10.09 11.15 14.23
N VAL A 30 10.89 10.24 14.79
CA VAL A 30 11.44 9.08 14.07
C VAL A 30 10.32 8.11 13.65
N LEU A 31 9.34 7.87 14.54
CA LEU A 31 8.19 7.03 14.24
C LEU A 31 7.33 7.66 13.12
N PHE A 32 7.07 8.94 13.19
CA PHE A 32 6.32 9.69 12.16
C PHE A 32 7.06 9.73 10.83
N LEU A 33 8.38 9.98 10.85
CA LEU A 33 9.21 9.94 9.64
C LEU A 33 9.27 8.52 9.06
N GLY A 34 9.34 7.50 9.90
CA GLY A 34 9.26 6.10 9.49
C GLY A 34 7.94 5.77 8.78
N THR A 35 6.80 6.23 9.30
CA THR A 35 5.50 6.04 8.62
C THR A 35 5.41 6.82 7.31
N LEU A 36 6.06 7.96 7.19
CA LEU A 36 6.07 8.77 5.97
C LEU A 36 6.97 8.16 4.87
N LEU A 37 8.10 7.57 5.26
CA LEU A 37 9.05 6.93 4.32
C LEU A 37 8.64 5.50 3.94
N LEU A 38 7.91 4.80 4.80
CA LEU A 38 7.38 3.45 4.54
C LEU A 38 5.92 3.48 4.07
N GLY A 39 5.31 4.67 4.00
CA GLY A 39 3.89 4.88 3.73
C GLY A 39 3.42 4.73 2.29
N ASP A 40 4.30 4.44 1.34
CA ASP A 40 3.91 4.14 -0.05
C ASP A 40 3.55 2.66 -0.28
N GLN A 41 3.36 1.92 0.77
CA GLN A 41 2.59 0.69 0.68
C GLN A 41 1.11 1.10 0.77
N GLU A 42 0.47 1.31 -0.37
CA GLU A 42 -0.98 1.24 -0.45
C GLU A 42 -1.41 -0.12 0.13
N VAL A 43 -1.65 -0.13 1.45
CA VAL A 43 -2.38 -1.21 2.10
C VAL A 43 -3.85 -1.03 1.73
N THR A 44 -4.12 -1.14 0.44
CA THR A 44 -5.47 -1.26 -0.06
C THR A 44 -5.88 -2.71 0.11
N GLY A 45 -6.50 -2.97 1.22
CA GLY A 45 -7.10 -4.25 1.53
C GLY A 45 -6.44 -4.90 2.73
N SER A 46 -7.17 -4.91 3.84
CA SER A 46 -6.98 -5.94 4.84
C SER A 46 -6.80 -7.25 4.11
N ALA A 47 -5.60 -7.83 4.17
CA ALA A 47 -5.41 -9.23 3.80
C ALA A 47 -6.30 -10.03 4.75
N GLY A 48 -7.59 -10.09 4.42
CA GLY A 48 -8.59 -10.77 5.20
C GLY A 48 -8.19 -12.22 5.29
N ILE A 49 -8.10 -12.72 6.49
CA ILE A 49 -7.95 -14.15 6.78
C ILE A 49 -9.13 -14.92 6.18
N LEU A 50 -10.22 -14.21 5.87
CA LEU A 50 -11.46 -14.78 5.31
C LEU A 50 -11.42 -14.82 3.77
N PRO A 51 -12.03 -15.85 3.16
CA PRO A 51 -12.20 -15.91 1.71
C PRO A 51 -12.95 -14.68 1.18
N HIS A 52 -12.42 -14.05 0.14
CA HIS A 52 -12.99 -12.83 -0.44
C HIS A 52 -12.81 -12.79 -1.96
N VAL A 53 -13.54 -11.87 -2.60
CA VAL A 53 -13.39 -11.52 -4.00
C VAL A 53 -12.50 -10.28 -4.10
N ALA A 54 -11.43 -10.37 -4.89
CA ALA A 54 -10.56 -9.22 -5.13
C ALA A 54 -11.11 -8.38 -6.28
N ARG A 55 -11.07 -7.06 -6.14
CA ARG A 55 -11.33 -6.13 -7.23
C ARG A 55 -10.03 -5.46 -7.64
N VAL A 56 -9.66 -5.62 -8.90
CA VAL A 56 -8.47 -4.99 -9.49
C VAL A 56 -8.94 -3.96 -10.50
N THR A 57 -8.54 -2.71 -10.30
CA THR A 57 -8.90 -1.61 -11.20
C THR A 57 -7.78 -1.39 -12.21
N VAL A 58 -8.15 -1.38 -13.48
CA VAL A 58 -7.28 -1.04 -14.62
C VAL A 58 -7.75 0.29 -15.16
N ASP A 59 -7.11 1.37 -14.74
CA ASP A 59 -7.51 2.74 -15.09
C ASP A 59 -6.41 3.47 -15.87
N GLY A 60 -6.81 4.34 -16.79
CA GLY A 60 -5.90 5.14 -17.59
C GLY A 60 -5.19 4.36 -18.70
N VAL A 61 -4.02 4.87 -19.12
CA VAL A 61 -3.27 4.32 -20.27
C VAL A 61 -2.51 3.05 -19.86
N ILE A 62 -2.73 1.96 -20.59
CA ILE A 62 -2.04 0.68 -20.36
C ILE A 62 -0.62 0.75 -20.93
N THR A 63 0.34 0.67 -20.04
CA THR A 63 1.77 0.61 -20.36
C THR A 63 2.36 -0.68 -19.79
N ASP A 64 3.60 -0.99 -20.11
CA ASP A 64 4.31 -2.13 -19.50
C ASP A 64 4.63 -1.82 -18.03
N ASP A 65 3.63 -1.97 -17.17
CA ASP A 65 3.73 -1.72 -15.73
C ASP A 65 3.97 -3.01 -14.96
N ARG A 66 5.19 -3.19 -14.52
CA ARG A 66 5.60 -4.33 -13.69
C ARG A 66 4.82 -4.42 -12.38
N LYS A 67 4.45 -3.30 -11.77
CA LYS A 67 3.71 -3.30 -10.51
C LYS A 67 2.33 -3.94 -10.68
N MET A 68 1.66 -3.64 -11.79
CA MET A 68 0.36 -4.23 -12.12
C MET A 68 0.51 -5.74 -12.37
N GLN A 69 1.52 -6.17 -13.12
CA GLN A 69 1.79 -7.58 -13.37
C GLN A 69 2.06 -8.35 -12.07
N GLU A 70 2.90 -7.80 -11.18
CA GLU A 70 3.18 -8.37 -9.86
C GLU A 70 1.95 -8.41 -8.96
N LEU A 71 1.07 -7.40 -9.05
CA LEU A 71 -0.21 -7.38 -8.34
C LEU A 71 -1.08 -8.55 -8.78
N LEU A 72 -1.28 -8.72 -10.10
CA LEU A 72 -2.07 -9.83 -10.66
C LEU A 72 -1.48 -11.19 -10.27
N GLU A 73 -0.15 -11.34 -10.29
CA GLU A 73 0.49 -12.56 -9.83
C GLU A 73 0.28 -12.84 -8.34
N ARG A 74 0.35 -11.81 -7.48
CA ARG A 74 0.06 -11.95 -6.04
C ARG A 74 -1.38 -12.37 -5.82
N VAL A 75 -2.32 -11.75 -6.52
CA VAL A 75 -3.74 -12.11 -6.47
C VAL A 75 -3.96 -13.54 -6.93
N ALA A 76 -3.29 -13.96 -8.00
CA ALA A 76 -3.36 -15.33 -8.52
C ALA A 76 -2.86 -16.39 -7.51
N LYS A 77 -1.86 -16.04 -6.69
CA LYS A 77 -1.24 -16.94 -5.69
C LYS A 77 -1.93 -16.90 -4.33
N ALA A 78 -2.76 -15.90 -4.05
CA ALA A 78 -3.40 -15.72 -2.73
C ALA A 78 -4.56 -16.69 -2.53
N ASP A 79 -4.46 -17.64 -1.62
CA ASP A 79 -5.48 -18.68 -1.37
C ASP A 79 -6.80 -18.11 -0.85
N GLN A 80 -6.78 -16.95 -0.19
CA GLN A 80 -7.94 -16.27 0.32
C GLN A 80 -8.79 -15.62 -0.78
N VAL A 81 -8.17 -15.27 -1.91
CA VAL A 81 -8.89 -14.72 -3.07
C VAL A 81 -9.55 -15.86 -3.82
N LYS A 82 -10.89 -15.87 -3.84
CA LYS A 82 -11.67 -16.94 -4.49
C LYS A 82 -12.11 -16.60 -5.92
N ALA A 83 -12.23 -15.31 -6.22
CA ALA A 83 -12.55 -14.81 -7.54
C ALA A 83 -12.00 -13.39 -7.71
N VAL A 84 -11.90 -12.93 -8.95
CA VAL A 84 -11.38 -11.59 -9.26
C VAL A 84 -12.36 -10.84 -10.14
N ILE A 85 -12.57 -9.58 -9.83
CA ILE A 85 -13.29 -8.62 -10.68
C ILE A 85 -12.25 -7.66 -11.24
N LEU A 86 -12.12 -7.66 -12.56
CA LEU A 86 -11.32 -6.66 -13.27
C LEU A 86 -12.22 -5.49 -13.65
N ASP A 87 -12.00 -4.34 -13.06
CA ASP A 87 -12.74 -3.12 -13.34
C ASP A 87 -11.92 -2.27 -14.32
N ILE A 88 -12.36 -2.24 -15.58
CA ILE A 88 -11.59 -1.67 -16.70
C ILE A 88 -12.19 -0.33 -17.10
N ASN A 89 -11.36 0.72 -17.02
CA ASN A 89 -11.70 2.06 -17.50
C ASN A 89 -10.47 2.67 -18.18
N SER A 90 -10.21 2.23 -19.42
CA SER A 90 -8.98 2.55 -20.12
C SER A 90 -9.22 2.88 -21.60
N PRO A 91 -8.56 3.90 -22.14
CA PRO A 91 -8.53 4.18 -23.59
C PRO A 91 -7.63 3.21 -24.37
N GLY A 92 -7.00 2.24 -23.67
CA GLY A 92 -5.97 1.38 -24.23
C GLY A 92 -4.57 1.87 -23.90
N GLY A 93 -3.58 1.47 -24.68
CA GLY A 93 -2.20 1.81 -24.38
C GLY A 93 -1.21 1.37 -25.45
N THR A 94 0.01 1.07 -25.03
CA THR A 94 1.06 0.57 -25.91
C THR A 94 0.80 -0.90 -26.26
N THR A 95 1.27 -1.34 -27.43
CA THR A 95 1.16 -2.75 -27.85
C THR A 95 1.83 -3.68 -26.83
N THR A 96 3.03 -3.33 -26.40
CA THR A 96 3.78 -4.11 -25.39
C THR A 96 3.07 -4.14 -24.04
N GLY A 97 2.47 -3.02 -23.61
CA GLY A 97 1.68 -2.96 -22.39
C GLY A 97 0.42 -3.82 -22.46
N GLY A 98 -0.27 -3.78 -23.60
CA GLY A 98 -1.44 -4.63 -23.86
C GLY A 98 -1.12 -6.12 -23.87
N GLU A 99 -0.04 -6.52 -24.54
CA GLU A 99 0.42 -7.93 -24.56
C GLU A 99 0.80 -8.40 -23.14
N ALA A 100 1.56 -7.59 -22.39
CA ALA A 100 1.95 -7.91 -21.03
C ALA A 100 0.75 -8.03 -20.08
N MET A 101 -0.24 -7.14 -20.22
CA MET A 101 -1.49 -7.20 -19.47
C MET A 101 -2.30 -8.44 -19.84
N TYR A 102 -2.48 -8.69 -21.14
CA TYR A 102 -3.18 -9.89 -21.62
C TYR A 102 -2.59 -11.18 -21.04
N ASP A 103 -1.26 -11.33 -21.09
CA ASP A 103 -0.58 -12.49 -20.54
C ASP A 103 -0.76 -12.61 -19.03
N ALA A 104 -0.73 -11.51 -18.32
CA ALA A 104 -0.91 -11.49 -16.86
C ALA A 104 -2.35 -11.90 -16.47
N VAL A 105 -3.35 -11.34 -17.16
CA VAL A 105 -4.77 -11.67 -16.96
C VAL A 105 -5.02 -13.14 -17.33
N ARG A 106 -4.48 -13.61 -18.44
CA ARG A 106 -4.63 -15.01 -18.85
C ARG A 106 -4.05 -15.99 -17.83
N ARG A 107 -2.87 -15.69 -17.28
CA ARG A 107 -2.30 -16.49 -16.17
C ARG A 107 -3.16 -16.45 -14.89
N LEU A 108 -3.85 -15.35 -14.64
CA LEU A 108 -4.81 -15.24 -13.55
C LEU A 108 -6.04 -16.13 -13.80
N ALA A 109 -6.61 -16.07 -15.01
CA ALA A 109 -7.78 -16.85 -15.42
C ALA A 109 -7.57 -18.37 -15.30
N GLU A 110 -6.34 -18.86 -15.55
CA GLU A 110 -5.99 -20.27 -15.38
C GLU A 110 -6.10 -20.75 -13.92
N LYS A 111 -5.98 -19.82 -12.96
CA LYS A 111 -5.95 -20.13 -11.53
C LYS A 111 -7.23 -19.78 -10.78
N LYS A 112 -7.94 -18.76 -11.24
CA LYS A 112 -9.10 -18.22 -10.54
C LYS A 112 -10.17 -17.77 -11.50
N PRO A 113 -11.46 -17.95 -11.13
CA PRO A 113 -12.56 -17.37 -11.90
C PRO A 113 -12.46 -15.86 -11.86
N GLU A 114 -12.58 -15.24 -13.03
CA GLU A 114 -12.53 -13.79 -13.17
C GLU A 114 -13.70 -13.27 -13.99
N VAL A 115 -14.07 -12.01 -13.75
CA VAL A 115 -15.09 -11.28 -14.49
C VAL A 115 -14.54 -9.88 -14.78
N ALA A 116 -14.55 -9.51 -16.06
CA ALA A 116 -14.25 -8.15 -16.45
C ALA A 116 -15.53 -7.29 -16.46
N VAL A 117 -15.44 -6.13 -15.82
CA VAL A 117 -16.47 -5.10 -15.83
C VAL A 117 -15.90 -3.90 -16.56
N CYS A 118 -16.48 -3.56 -17.70
CA CYS A 118 -16.09 -2.38 -18.45
C CYS A 118 -16.84 -1.17 -17.89
N GLY A 119 -16.06 -0.16 -17.49
CA GLY A 119 -16.60 1.12 -17.04
C GLY A 119 -17.06 2.00 -18.19
N THR A 120 -16.64 3.26 -18.16
CA THR A 120 -17.02 4.23 -19.21
C THR A 120 -16.27 3.97 -20.52
N LEU A 121 -15.06 3.43 -20.46
CA LEU A 121 -14.17 3.27 -21.60
C LEU A 121 -13.37 1.97 -21.49
N ALA A 122 -13.45 1.14 -22.51
CA ALA A 122 -12.60 -0.04 -22.69
C ALA A 122 -12.33 -0.20 -24.18
N THR A 123 -11.20 0.29 -24.65
CA THR A 123 -10.86 0.33 -26.08
C THR A 123 -9.42 -0.07 -26.33
N SER A 124 -9.12 -0.46 -27.57
CA SER A 124 -7.78 -0.80 -28.04
C SER A 124 -7.17 -1.96 -27.24
N ALA A 125 -6.15 -1.72 -26.43
CA ALA A 125 -5.45 -2.72 -25.63
C ALA A 125 -6.12 -3.03 -24.26
N ALA A 126 -7.32 -2.50 -24.01
CA ALA A 126 -8.05 -2.73 -22.75
C ALA A 126 -8.98 -3.92 -22.81
#